data_e8f91c126f2d3bc8470b0b6e285979c7
#
_entry.id   e8f91c126f2d3bc8470b0b6e285979c7
#
_cell.length_a   1.000
_cell.length_b   1.000
_cell.length_c   1.000
_cell.angle_alpha   90.00
_cell.angle_beta   90.00
_cell.angle_gamma   90.00
#
_symmetry.space_group_name_H-M   'P 1'
#
loop_
_entity.id
_entity.type
_entity.pdbx_description
1 polymer ?
#
loop_
_entity_poly.entity_id
_entity_poly.type
_entity_poly.pdbx_seq_one_letter_code
_entity_poly.pdbx_strand_id
1 'polypeptide(L)'
;KRNSLAIVSTHSPVMLQEVPKSNVYILERDQNITRVSKPSIETFGENVGRLTVEVFKLELLKSGYYATLEDLVRNIVKNHSSNLSRAEIVDKVMEKIDAQVGLEGKMVISSLARRALEGKLDIYDN
;
A
#
# COMPACT_ATOMS: atom_id res chain seq x y z
N LYS A 1 28.29 29.76 5.90
CA LYS A 1 27.16 28.84 5.62
C LYS A 1 26.63 29.16 4.21
N ARG A 2 26.75 28.22 3.29
CA ARG A 2 26.07 28.34 1.99
C ARG A 2 24.63 27.86 2.16
N ASN A 3 23.65 28.72 1.88
CA ASN A 3 22.26 28.32 1.80
C ASN A 3 22.07 27.64 0.43
N SER A 4 21.85 26.34 0.43
CA SER A 4 21.58 25.56 -0.77
C SER A 4 20.27 24.81 -0.61
N LEU A 5 19.53 24.65 -1.71
CA LEU A 5 18.33 23.85 -1.81
C LEU A 5 18.62 22.67 -2.76
N ALA A 6 18.25 21.47 -2.36
CA ALA A 6 18.27 20.30 -3.21
C ALA A 6 16.85 19.72 -3.34
N ILE A 7 16.42 19.44 -4.56
CA ILE A 7 15.17 18.76 -4.86
C ILE A 7 15.54 17.43 -5.53
N VAL A 8 15.06 16.33 -4.96
CA VAL A 8 15.33 14.97 -5.45
C VAL A 8 14.02 14.31 -5.83
N SER A 9 13.91 13.82 -7.05
CA SER A 9 12.82 12.96 -7.51
C SER A 9 13.26 11.50 -7.43
N THR A 10 12.45 10.65 -6.82
CA THR A 10 12.81 9.24 -6.59
C THR A 10 11.59 8.33 -6.57
N HIS A 11 11.78 7.06 -6.93
CA HIS A 11 10.86 5.93 -6.70
C HIS A 11 11.37 4.98 -5.60
N SER A 12 12.42 5.37 -4.88
CA SER A 12 13.04 4.50 -3.89
C SER A 12 12.47 4.73 -2.50
N PRO A 13 11.78 3.74 -1.90
CA PRO A 13 11.34 3.82 -0.52
C PRO A 13 12.51 3.87 0.46
N VAL A 14 13.68 3.33 0.10
CA VAL A 14 14.90 3.40 0.91
C VAL A 14 15.39 4.84 1.04
N MET A 15 15.37 5.61 -0.05
CA MET A 15 15.71 7.03 0.02
C MET A 15 14.71 7.82 0.87
N LEU A 16 13.45 7.42 0.83
CA LEU A 16 12.40 8.07 1.58
C LEU A 16 12.55 7.89 3.11
N GLN A 17 13.18 6.78 3.55
CA GLN A 17 13.50 6.55 4.96
C GLN A 17 14.44 7.61 5.55
N GLU A 18 15.21 8.28 4.72
CA GLU A 18 16.17 9.31 5.14
C GLU A 18 15.56 10.72 5.28
N VAL A 19 14.29 10.88 4.91
CA VAL A 19 13.66 12.20 4.80
C VAL A 19 12.40 12.28 5.67
N PRO A 20 12.29 13.28 6.57
CA PRO A 20 11.06 13.55 7.32
C PRO A 20 9.89 13.90 6.37
N LYS A 21 8.70 13.45 6.71
CA LYS A 21 7.50 13.67 5.91
C LYS A 21 7.20 15.14 5.59
N SER A 22 7.64 16.06 6.44
CA SER A 22 7.52 17.51 6.21
C SER A 22 8.23 17.97 4.92
N ASN A 23 9.29 17.25 4.51
CA ASN A 23 10.11 17.54 3.33
C ASN A 23 9.77 16.65 2.14
N VAL A 24 8.73 15.82 2.23
CA VAL A 24 8.30 14.90 1.19
C VAL A 24 7.03 15.40 0.52
N TYR A 25 6.98 15.31 -0.80
CA TYR A 25 5.80 15.53 -1.63
C TYR A 25 5.59 14.33 -2.54
N ILE A 26 4.37 13.83 -2.59
CA ILE A 26 3.96 12.76 -3.51
C ILE A 26 3.39 13.42 -4.76
N LEU A 27 3.92 13.04 -5.91
CA LEU A 27 3.42 13.46 -7.22
C LEU A 27 2.67 12.31 -7.86
N GLU A 28 1.39 12.50 -8.09
CA GLU A 28 0.54 11.53 -8.78
C GLU A 28 0.06 12.15 -10.10
N ARG A 29 0.27 11.43 -11.19
CA ARG A 29 -0.23 11.85 -12.49
C ARG A 29 -1.41 11.00 -12.91
N ASP A 30 -2.55 11.66 -13.09
CA ASP A 30 -3.75 11.07 -13.65
C ASP A 30 -4.05 11.76 -14.99
N GLN A 31 -3.83 11.00 -16.09
CA GLN A 31 -3.91 11.53 -17.46
C GLN A 31 -3.05 12.78 -17.66
N ASN A 32 -3.66 13.96 -17.74
CA ASN A 32 -3.00 15.24 -17.96
C ASN A 32 -2.91 16.12 -16.70
N ILE A 33 -3.35 15.62 -15.56
CA ILE A 33 -3.36 16.37 -14.30
C ILE A 33 -2.31 15.77 -13.36
N THR A 34 -1.43 16.60 -12.85
CA THR A 34 -0.51 16.23 -11.77
C THR A 34 -1.07 16.73 -10.45
N ARG A 35 -1.25 15.83 -9.52
CA ARG A 35 -1.66 16.13 -8.15
C ARG A 35 -0.45 16.05 -7.23
N VAL A 36 -0.39 16.96 -6.28
CA VAL A 36 0.66 17.02 -5.27
C VAL A 36 0.00 16.80 -3.91
N SER A 37 0.52 15.86 -3.13
CA SER A 37 0.02 15.58 -1.78
C SER A 37 1.18 15.35 -0.82
N LYS A 38 0.86 15.29 0.47
CA LYS A 38 1.80 14.91 1.53
C LYS A 38 1.59 13.46 1.92
N PRO A 39 2.65 12.74 2.36
CA PRO A 39 2.48 11.42 2.95
C PRO A 39 1.52 11.45 4.15
N SER A 40 0.69 10.43 4.27
CA SER A 40 -0.21 10.25 5.42
C SER A 40 0.51 9.77 6.67
N ILE A 41 1.67 9.11 6.49
CA ILE A 41 2.51 8.56 7.55
C ILE A 41 3.84 9.29 7.63
N GLU A 42 4.54 9.20 8.77
CA GLU A 42 5.93 9.64 8.88
C GLU A 42 6.82 8.76 7.99
N THR A 43 7.79 9.37 7.31
CA THR A 43 8.67 8.67 6.36
C THR A 43 10.05 8.41 6.91
N PHE A 44 10.56 9.31 7.76
CA PHE A 44 11.88 9.14 8.35
C PHE A 44 11.94 7.90 9.25
N GLY A 45 12.85 6.98 8.92
CA GLY A 45 13.02 5.74 9.68
C GLY A 45 11.88 4.73 9.56
N GLU A 46 10.91 4.95 8.66
CA GLU A 46 9.78 4.03 8.50
C GLU A 46 10.21 2.76 7.74
N ASN A 47 9.46 1.68 7.92
CA ASN A 47 9.68 0.42 7.25
C ASN A 47 9.44 0.54 5.73
N VAL A 48 10.36 -0.02 4.93
CA VAL A 48 10.31 0.02 3.45
C VAL A 48 9.00 -0.55 2.91
N GLY A 49 8.54 -1.69 3.41
CA GLY A 49 7.27 -2.29 2.98
C GLY A 49 6.08 -1.39 3.27
N ARG A 50 6.07 -0.71 4.42
CA ARG A 50 5.01 0.24 4.76
C ARG A 50 5.06 1.48 3.87
N LEU A 51 6.25 2.00 3.58
CA LEU A 51 6.42 3.09 2.62
C LEU A 51 5.95 2.72 1.22
N THR A 52 6.24 1.49 0.78
CA THR A 52 5.76 0.98 -0.51
C THR A 52 4.23 0.97 -0.57
N VAL A 53 3.57 0.47 0.46
CA VAL A 53 2.10 0.38 0.51
C VAL A 53 1.43 1.74 0.65
N GLU A 54 1.97 2.64 1.46
CA GLU A 54 1.30 3.88 1.82
C GLU A 54 1.68 5.08 0.93
N VAL A 55 2.90 5.07 0.38
CA VAL A 55 3.44 6.18 -0.42
C VAL A 55 3.50 5.83 -1.90
N PHE A 56 4.03 4.65 -2.25
CA PHE A 56 4.22 4.21 -3.64
C PHE A 56 3.08 3.35 -4.17
N LYS A 57 1.85 3.70 -3.85
CA LYS A 57 0.63 2.93 -4.18
C LYS A 57 0.48 2.63 -5.68
N LEU A 58 0.83 3.58 -6.55
CA LEU A 58 0.63 3.43 -7.99
C LEU A 58 1.54 2.36 -8.61
N GLU A 59 2.79 2.30 -8.18
CA GLU A 59 3.72 1.25 -8.62
C GLU A 59 3.27 -0.11 -8.13
N LEU A 60 2.79 -0.16 -6.90
CA LEU A 60 2.28 -1.39 -6.29
C LEU A 60 1.04 -1.91 -7.02
N LEU A 61 0.09 -1.03 -7.35
CA LEU A 61 -1.14 -1.39 -8.08
C LEU A 61 -0.89 -2.00 -9.46
N LYS A 62 0.26 -1.69 -10.06
CA LYS A 62 0.68 -2.25 -11.36
C LYS A 62 1.36 -3.62 -11.25
N SER A 63 1.67 -4.08 -10.05
CA SER A 63 2.35 -5.36 -9.85
C SER A 63 1.36 -6.53 -9.93
N GLY A 64 1.79 -7.62 -10.58
CA GLY A 64 0.95 -8.83 -10.72
C GLY A 64 0.62 -9.47 -9.38
N TYR A 65 1.55 -9.47 -8.42
CA TYR A 65 1.30 -10.06 -7.10
C TYR A 65 0.26 -9.25 -6.30
N TYR A 66 0.21 -7.94 -6.46
CA TYR A 66 -0.81 -7.11 -5.82
C TYR A 66 -2.22 -7.50 -6.30
N ALA A 67 -2.40 -7.63 -7.62
CA ALA A 67 -3.67 -8.05 -8.22
C ALA A 67 -4.10 -9.43 -7.68
N THR A 68 -3.15 -10.37 -7.59
CA THR A 68 -3.42 -11.70 -7.03
C THR A 68 -3.87 -11.64 -5.58
N LEU A 69 -3.20 -10.86 -4.75
CA LEU A 69 -3.58 -10.69 -3.33
C LEU A 69 -4.92 -9.97 -3.18
N GLU A 70 -5.19 -8.97 -4.03
CA GLU A 70 -6.46 -8.26 -4.05
C GLU A 70 -7.62 -9.21 -4.39
N ASP A 71 -7.48 -10.04 -5.41
CA ASP A 71 -8.47 -11.05 -5.80
C ASP A 71 -8.72 -12.07 -4.68
N LEU A 72 -7.67 -12.50 -3.98
CA LEU A 72 -7.81 -13.40 -2.83
C LEU A 72 -8.63 -12.75 -1.70
N VAL A 73 -8.32 -11.50 -1.35
CA VAL A 73 -9.07 -10.77 -0.31
C VAL A 73 -10.53 -10.60 -0.72
N ARG A 74 -10.79 -10.18 -1.97
CA ARG A 74 -12.17 -10.04 -2.50
C ARG A 74 -12.95 -11.34 -2.40
N ASN A 75 -12.37 -12.45 -2.83
CA ASN A 75 -13.00 -13.76 -2.79
C ASN A 75 -13.30 -14.23 -1.36
N ILE A 76 -12.39 -13.98 -0.43
CA ILE A 76 -12.60 -14.33 0.99
C ILE A 76 -13.77 -13.53 1.56
N VAL A 77 -13.78 -12.23 1.36
CA VAL A 77 -14.84 -11.36 1.89
C VAL A 77 -16.20 -11.69 1.24
N LYS A 78 -16.23 -11.92 -0.08
CA LYS A 78 -17.44 -12.27 -0.82
C LYS A 78 -18.06 -13.61 -0.38
N ASN A 79 -17.22 -14.59 -0.08
CA ASN A 79 -17.68 -15.96 0.25
C ASN A 79 -18.02 -16.17 1.73
N HIS A 80 -17.79 -15.17 2.57
CA HIS A 80 -18.09 -15.26 4.00
C HIS A 80 -19.24 -14.31 4.34
N SER A 81 -20.38 -14.89 4.70
CA SER A 81 -21.63 -14.17 5.07
C SER A 81 -21.56 -13.48 6.44
N SER A 82 -20.52 -13.68 7.20
CA SER A 82 -20.31 -13.11 8.53
C SER A 82 -19.30 -11.96 8.48
N ASN A 83 -19.48 -10.97 9.35
CA ASN A 83 -18.52 -9.87 9.54
C ASN A 83 -17.16 -10.42 9.97
N LEU A 84 -16.27 -10.63 9.01
CA LEU A 84 -14.90 -11.01 9.29
C LEU A 84 -14.14 -9.81 9.88
N SER A 85 -13.35 -10.06 10.91
CA SER A 85 -12.35 -9.10 11.38
C SER A 85 -11.17 -9.02 10.40
N ARG A 86 -10.40 -7.94 10.50
CA ARG A 86 -9.17 -7.79 9.71
C ARG A 86 -8.21 -8.97 9.89
N ALA A 87 -8.04 -9.42 11.12
CA ALA A 87 -7.16 -10.55 11.44
C ALA A 87 -7.63 -11.84 10.76
N GLU A 88 -8.91 -12.13 10.81
CA GLU A 88 -9.49 -13.32 10.16
C GLU A 88 -9.33 -13.29 8.63
N ILE A 89 -9.47 -12.13 8.00
CA ILE A 89 -9.22 -11.98 6.56
C ILE A 89 -7.74 -12.29 6.26
N VAL A 90 -6.82 -11.70 7.02
CA VAL A 90 -5.38 -11.94 6.85
C VAL A 90 -5.05 -13.42 7.02
N ASP A 91 -5.53 -14.07 8.07
CA ASP A 91 -5.28 -15.48 8.35
C ASP A 91 -5.78 -16.39 7.22
N LYS A 92 -6.99 -16.11 6.70
CA LYS A 92 -7.55 -16.87 5.57
C LYS A 92 -6.77 -16.67 4.26
N VAL A 93 -6.27 -15.47 4.00
CA VAL A 93 -5.38 -15.24 2.84
C VAL A 93 -4.09 -16.01 3.02
N MET A 94 -3.48 -15.93 4.21
CA MET A 94 -2.22 -16.63 4.51
C MET A 94 -2.35 -18.15 4.38
N GLU A 95 -3.48 -18.70 4.81
CA GLU A 95 -3.80 -20.13 4.62
C GLU A 95 -3.88 -20.50 3.12
N LYS A 96 -4.55 -19.67 2.31
CA LYS A 96 -4.71 -19.90 0.86
C LYS A 96 -3.40 -19.92 0.09
N ILE A 97 -2.39 -19.21 0.55
CA ILE A 97 -1.06 -19.11 -0.09
C ILE A 97 0.01 -19.90 0.67
N ASP A 98 -0.39 -20.81 1.59
CA ASP A 98 0.52 -21.61 2.43
C ASP A 98 1.58 -20.75 3.15
N ALA A 99 1.20 -19.55 3.56
CA ALA A 99 2.09 -18.55 4.16
C ALA A 99 3.33 -18.17 3.31
N GLN A 100 3.32 -18.51 2.01
CA GLN A 100 4.44 -18.25 1.08
C GLN A 100 4.39 -16.81 0.55
N VAL A 101 4.59 -15.85 1.43
CA VAL A 101 4.60 -14.42 1.09
C VAL A 101 5.63 -13.67 1.93
N GLY A 102 6.38 -12.78 1.29
CA GLY A 102 7.36 -11.91 1.95
C GLY A 102 6.72 -10.80 2.78
N LEU A 103 7.56 -10.03 3.46
CA LEU A 103 7.11 -8.98 4.38
C LEU A 103 6.24 -7.91 3.68
N GLU A 104 6.63 -7.45 2.49
CA GLU A 104 5.85 -6.48 1.72
C GLU A 104 4.46 -7.03 1.38
N GLY A 105 4.38 -8.27 0.90
CA GLY A 105 3.10 -8.93 0.60
C GLY A 105 2.20 -9.06 1.83
N LYS A 106 2.76 -9.36 3.01
CA LYS A 106 2.00 -9.37 4.29
C LYS A 106 1.42 -7.99 4.60
N MET A 107 2.16 -6.93 4.37
CA MET A 107 1.69 -5.56 4.55
C MET A 107 0.59 -5.20 3.55
N VAL A 108 0.73 -5.64 2.29
CA VAL A 108 -0.30 -5.49 1.25
C VAL A 108 -1.59 -6.19 1.68
N ILE A 109 -1.52 -7.45 2.10
CA ILE A 109 -2.70 -8.22 2.58
C ILE A 109 -3.39 -7.47 3.72
N SER A 110 -2.63 -7.00 4.70
CA SER A 110 -3.18 -6.27 5.84
C SER A 110 -3.85 -4.94 5.43
N SER A 111 -3.27 -4.23 4.47
CA SER A 111 -3.85 -3.00 3.91
C SER A 111 -5.13 -3.28 3.12
N LEU A 112 -5.13 -4.32 2.29
CA LEU A 112 -6.31 -4.75 1.52
C LEU A 112 -7.45 -5.20 2.43
N ALA A 113 -7.16 -5.97 3.47
CA ALA A 113 -8.16 -6.40 4.46
C ALA A 113 -8.82 -5.19 5.15
N ARG A 114 -8.03 -4.19 5.53
CA ARG A 114 -8.54 -2.93 6.08
C ARG A 114 -9.45 -2.20 5.09
N ARG A 115 -9.01 -2.04 3.85
CA ARG A 115 -9.78 -1.37 2.78
C ARG A 115 -11.10 -2.08 2.49
N ALA A 116 -11.11 -3.40 2.51
CA ALA A 116 -12.32 -4.20 2.33
C ALA A 116 -13.34 -3.92 3.44
N LEU A 117 -12.90 -3.83 4.70
CA LEU A 117 -13.76 -3.51 5.84
C LEU A 117 -14.26 -2.06 5.83
N GLU A 118 -13.50 -1.12 5.27
CA GLU A 118 -13.90 0.28 5.11
C GLU A 118 -14.82 0.52 3.89
N GLY A 119 -15.17 -0.54 3.14
CA GLY A 119 -15.95 -0.43 1.90
C GLY A 119 -15.21 0.30 0.76
N LYS A 120 -13.88 0.38 0.84
CA LYS A 120 -13.01 1.04 -0.15
C LYS A 120 -12.39 0.06 -1.16
N LEU A 121 -12.72 -1.19 -1.04
CA LEU A 121 -12.37 -2.24 -2.00
C LEU A 121 -13.68 -2.66 -2.67
N ASP A 122 -13.77 -2.48 -4.00
CA ASP A 122 -14.94 -2.91 -4.76
C ASP A 122 -15.03 -4.44 -4.73
N ILE A 123 -15.89 -4.96 -3.83
CA ILE A 123 -16.09 -6.40 -3.62
C ILE A 123 -17.05 -6.96 -4.66
N TYR A 124 -17.82 -6.08 -5.33
CA TYR A 124 -18.93 -6.44 -6.20
C TYR A 124 -18.71 -6.16 -7.69
N ASP A 125 -17.64 -5.51 -8.09
CA ASP A 125 -17.28 -5.38 -9.49
C ASP A 125 -16.63 -6.66 -10.01
N ASN A 126 -17.22 -7.16 -11.07
CA ASN A 126 -16.78 -8.37 -11.79
C ASN A 126 -15.44 -8.18 -12.46
#